data_6a3fcec3e99986a6462aab3ffe6fbcbb
#
_entry.id   6a3fcec3e99986a6462aab3ffe6fbcbb
#
_cell.length_a   1.000
_cell.length_b   1.000
_cell.length_c   1.000
_cell.angle_alpha   90.00
_cell.angle_beta   90.00
_cell.angle_gamma   90.00
#
_symmetry.space_group_name_H-M   'P 1'
#
loop_
_entity.id
_entity.type
_entity.pdbx_description
1 polymer ?
#
loop_
_entity_poly.entity_id
_entity_poly.type
_entity_poly.pdbx_seq_one_letter_code
_entity_poly.pdbx_strand_id
1 'polypeptide(L)'
;MRSIEVFKRHLREKRAIKIISGIDNYDLENVKKVVSAAQMGLASAVDVACDKAVFDVATKNTNLPIFVSSIQPFKLAQAVKWGANAVEIGNFDALYAKGESFGTDVVYEITLETMSLLEGKNTFVCVTIPGNADIKDQIELAKKLELLGVDLIQTEGMKPQGVKTVGAKALLETAQATIGNTLELSRHVSIPIMSASGISAQTTPLAFAAGASAVGVGSAVNKLDTQIEMVATVRNIVASVSQRNSLNREYARNTKELGMLK
;
A
#
# COMPACT_ATOMS: atom_id res chain seq x y z
N MET A 1 13.93 6.85 -16.59
CA MET A 1 12.44 6.88 -16.59
C MET A 1 11.96 5.91 -15.53
N ARG A 2 11.26 6.40 -14.51
CA ARG A 2 10.68 5.53 -13.44
C ARG A 2 9.63 4.65 -14.09
N SER A 3 9.83 3.35 -14.06
CA SER A 3 8.90 2.43 -14.73
C SER A 3 7.99 1.77 -13.71
N ILE A 4 6.69 1.97 -13.83
CA ILE A 4 5.67 1.26 -13.06
C ILE A 4 5.73 -0.25 -13.31
N GLU A 5 6.33 -0.69 -14.42
CA GLU A 5 6.45 -2.09 -14.78
C GLU A 5 7.26 -2.93 -13.77
N VAL A 6 8.24 -2.30 -13.10
CA VAL A 6 8.97 -2.97 -12.02
C VAL A 6 8.04 -3.26 -10.85
N PHE A 7 7.19 -2.31 -10.47
CA PHE A 7 6.18 -2.50 -9.41
C PHE A 7 5.16 -3.56 -9.83
N LYS A 8 4.62 -3.50 -11.06
CA LYS A 8 3.69 -4.50 -11.61
C LYS A 8 4.30 -5.92 -11.59
N ARG A 9 5.59 -6.05 -11.92
CA ARG A 9 6.29 -7.33 -11.82
C ARG A 9 6.34 -7.82 -10.36
N HIS A 10 6.70 -6.95 -9.41
CA HIS A 10 6.73 -7.31 -7.99
C HIS A 10 5.33 -7.67 -7.45
N LEU A 11 4.25 -7.05 -7.96
CA LEU A 11 2.87 -7.46 -7.65
C LEU A 11 2.59 -8.90 -8.09
N ARG A 12 2.91 -9.24 -9.35
CA ARG A 12 2.73 -10.61 -9.87
C ARG A 12 3.55 -11.64 -9.08
N GLU A 13 4.73 -11.26 -8.63
CA GLU A 13 5.62 -12.08 -7.82
C GLU A 13 5.23 -12.11 -6.33
N LYS A 14 4.16 -11.43 -5.93
CA LYS A 14 3.67 -11.29 -4.54
C LYS A 14 4.78 -10.87 -3.57
N ARG A 15 5.49 -9.79 -3.91
CA ARG A 15 6.59 -9.24 -3.10
C ARG A 15 6.71 -7.72 -3.20
N ALA A 16 5.68 -7.04 -3.71
CA ALA A 16 5.73 -5.59 -3.81
C ALA A 16 5.68 -4.91 -2.44
N ILE A 17 6.48 -3.86 -2.27
CA ILE A 17 6.54 -3.07 -1.04
C ILE A 17 6.47 -1.60 -1.44
N LYS A 18 5.42 -0.90 -0.99
CA LYS A 18 5.24 0.54 -1.14
C LYS A 18 5.50 1.23 0.18
N ILE A 19 6.40 2.21 0.20
CA ILE A 19 6.63 3.04 1.39
C ILE A 19 5.80 4.30 1.28
N ILE A 20 4.97 4.55 2.29
CA ILE A 20 3.97 5.62 2.32
C ILE A 20 4.51 6.77 3.16
N SER A 21 4.72 7.92 2.54
CA SER A 21 5.07 9.15 3.25
C SER A 21 3.89 9.72 4.02
N GLY A 22 2.69 9.65 3.43
CA GLY A 22 1.43 10.09 4.02
C GLY A 22 0.67 11.03 3.08
N ILE A 23 -0.66 10.90 3.04
CA ILE A 23 -1.55 11.73 2.19
C ILE A 23 -1.55 13.21 2.59
N ASP A 24 -1.21 13.49 3.83
CA ASP A 24 -1.17 14.82 4.44
C ASP A 24 0.23 15.24 4.90
N ASN A 25 1.28 14.54 4.45
CA ASN A 25 2.65 14.88 4.76
C ASN A 25 3.19 15.90 3.75
N TYR A 26 3.21 17.16 4.14
CA TYR A 26 3.75 18.27 3.37
C TYR A 26 5.13 18.76 3.87
N ASP A 27 5.72 18.09 4.87
CA ASP A 27 7.09 18.35 5.33
C ASP A 27 8.10 17.82 4.31
N LEU A 28 8.66 18.72 3.52
CA LEU A 28 9.54 18.40 2.40
C LEU A 28 10.82 17.67 2.86
N GLU A 29 11.35 17.98 4.04
CA GLU A 29 12.54 17.29 4.58
C GLU A 29 12.20 15.88 5.05
N ASN A 30 11.03 15.67 5.69
CA ASN A 30 10.57 14.34 6.03
C ASN A 30 10.28 13.52 4.77
N VAL A 31 9.57 14.07 3.79
CA VAL A 31 9.30 13.41 2.50
C VAL A 31 10.60 12.97 1.83
N LYS A 32 11.62 13.85 1.77
CA LYS A 32 12.94 13.56 1.21
C LYS A 32 13.59 12.36 1.92
N LYS A 33 13.59 12.35 3.26
CA LYS A 33 14.14 11.24 4.05
C LYS A 33 13.43 9.92 3.73
N VAL A 34 12.09 9.93 3.72
CA VAL A 34 11.26 8.73 3.48
C VAL A 34 11.49 8.16 2.09
N VAL A 35 11.42 8.99 1.04
CA VAL A 35 11.58 8.49 -0.35
C VAL A 35 13.00 8.03 -0.65
N SER A 36 14.00 8.69 -0.07
CA SER A 36 15.40 8.25 -0.17
C SER A 36 15.61 6.93 0.56
N ALA A 37 15.05 6.79 1.77
CA ALA A 37 15.14 5.56 2.55
C ALA A 37 14.44 4.39 1.85
N ALA A 38 13.29 4.63 1.21
CA ALA A 38 12.60 3.63 0.40
C ALA A 38 13.50 3.08 -0.72
N GLN A 39 14.17 3.95 -1.46
CA GLN A 39 15.09 3.54 -2.51
C GLN A 39 16.32 2.80 -1.97
N MET A 40 16.98 3.35 -0.95
CA MET A 40 18.16 2.73 -0.34
C MET A 40 17.84 1.40 0.35
N GLY A 41 16.60 1.25 0.83
CA GLY A 41 16.07 0.03 1.44
C GLY A 41 15.54 -0.98 0.42
N LEU A 42 15.55 -0.66 -0.89
CA LEU A 42 15.10 -1.53 -1.98
C LEU A 42 13.58 -1.80 -2.01
N ALA A 43 12.77 -0.82 -1.62
CA ALA A 43 11.33 -0.86 -1.80
C ALA A 43 10.94 -0.92 -3.31
N SER A 44 9.69 -1.21 -3.60
CA SER A 44 9.15 -1.32 -4.96
C SER A 44 8.56 -0.01 -5.49
N ALA A 45 8.06 0.84 -4.59
CA ALA A 45 7.45 2.13 -4.90
C ALA A 45 7.42 3.03 -3.66
N VAL A 46 7.12 4.30 -3.89
CA VAL A 46 6.80 5.28 -2.84
C VAL A 46 5.43 5.89 -3.08
N ASP A 47 4.80 6.36 -2.00
CA ASP A 47 3.54 7.09 -2.04
C ASP A 47 3.69 8.43 -1.30
N VAL A 48 3.19 9.50 -1.91
CA VAL A 48 3.32 10.87 -1.39
C VAL A 48 2.02 11.65 -1.52
N ALA A 49 1.88 12.70 -0.72
CA ALA A 49 0.75 13.63 -0.80
C ALA A 49 0.64 14.30 -2.18
N CYS A 50 -0.59 14.57 -2.61
CA CYS A 50 -0.87 15.25 -3.88
C CYS A 50 -0.61 16.76 -3.75
N ASP A 51 0.65 17.12 -3.74
CA ASP A 51 1.16 18.48 -3.75
C ASP A 51 2.36 18.58 -4.71
N LYS A 52 2.46 19.69 -5.47
CA LYS A 52 3.50 19.82 -6.49
C LYS A 52 4.91 19.90 -5.91
N ALA A 53 5.10 20.61 -4.78
CA ALA A 53 6.40 20.72 -4.13
C ALA A 53 6.83 19.37 -3.55
N VAL A 54 5.90 18.63 -2.93
CA VAL A 54 6.13 17.27 -2.43
C VAL A 54 6.51 16.32 -3.57
N PHE A 55 5.78 16.36 -4.68
CA PHE A 55 6.08 15.56 -5.87
C PHE A 55 7.46 15.87 -6.45
N ASP A 56 7.84 17.15 -6.53
CA ASP A 56 9.14 17.58 -7.04
C ASP A 56 10.27 17.11 -6.13
N VAL A 57 10.11 17.18 -4.82
CA VAL A 57 11.09 16.63 -3.85
C VAL A 57 11.22 15.12 -4.02
N ALA A 58 10.10 14.40 -4.09
CA ALA A 58 10.12 12.95 -4.31
C ALA A 58 10.83 12.61 -5.62
N THR A 59 10.51 13.34 -6.70
CA THR A 59 11.08 13.14 -8.02
C THR A 59 12.60 13.33 -8.05
N LYS A 60 13.16 14.25 -7.26
CA LYS A 60 14.59 14.50 -7.17
C LYS A 60 15.35 13.48 -6.33
N ASN A 61 14.67 12.79 -5.41
CA ASN A 61 15.32 11.96 -4.38
C ASN A 61 15.07 10.45 -4.51
N THR A 62 14.28 10.00 -5.49
CA THR A 62 14.11 8.57 -5.77
C THR A 62 13.92 8.29 -7.26
N ASN A 63 14.32 7.09 -7.70
CA ASN A 63 14.02 6.54 -9.02
C ASN A 63 12.89 5.48 -8.98
N LEU A 64 12.31 5.24 -7.81
CA LEU A 64 11.17 4.35 -7.66
C LEU A 64 9.92 4.95 -8.32
N PRO A 65 8.95 4.12 -8.76
CA PRO A 65 7.62 4.59 -9.13
C PRO A 65 7.01 5.41 -8.01
N ILE A 66 6.39 6.54 -8.35
CA ILE A 66 5.75 7.44 -7.39
C ILE A 66 4.24 7.31 -7.54
N PHE A 67 3.57 6.88 -6.48
CA PHE A 67 2.14 7.01 -6.27
C PHE A 67 1.87 8.39 -5.67
N VAL A 68 0.80 9.01 -6.11
CA VAL A 68 0.33 10.28 -5.54
C VAL A 68 -1.07 10.08 -4.99
N SER A 69 -1.25 10.32 -3.69
CA SER A 69 -2.48 10.06 -2.97
C SER A 69 -3.33 11.31 -2.76
N SER A 70 -4.62 11.20 -3.04
CA SER A 70 -5.63 12.23 -2.76
C SER A 70 -7.04 11.61 -2.74
N ILE A 71 -7.98 12.33 -2.11
CA ILE A 71 -9.43 12.07 -2.23
C ILE A 71 -10.11 13.00 -3.25
N GLN A 72 -9.35 13.82 -3.96
CA GLN A 72 -9.87 14.80 -4.92
C GLN A 72 -9.49 14.39 -6.35
N PRO A 73 -10.45 13.95 -7.17
CA PRO A 73 -10.20 13.43 -8.52
C PRO A 73 -9.41 14.39 -9.42
N PHE A 74 -9.76 15.68 -9.38
CA PHE A 74 -9.06 16.70 -10.13
C PHE A 74 -7.57 16.80 -9.78
N LYS A 75 -7.22 16.71 -8.49
CA LYS A 75 -5.82 16.73 -8.04
C LYS A 75 -5.06 15.51 -8.53
N LEU A 76 -5.67 14.33 -8.52
CA LEU A 76 -5.07 13.12 -9.07
C LEU A 76 -4.80 13.23 -10.57
N ALA A 77 -5.77 13.76 -11.33
CA ALA A 77 -5.58 14.03 -12.75
C ALA A 77 -4.48 15.08 -13.01
N GLN A 78 -4.30 16.04 -12.12
CA GLN A 78 -3.22 17.01 -12.20
C GLN A 78 -1.86 16.39 -11.88
N ALA A 79 -1.78 15.48 -10.90
CA ALA A 79 -0.55 14.73 -10.58
C ALA A 79 -0.04 13.91 -11.77
N VAL A 80 -0.94 13.33 -12.57
CA VAL A 80 -0.57 12.62 -13.79
C VAL A 80 0.07 13.56 -14.82
N LYS A 81 -0.40 14.82 -14.92
CA LYS A 81 0.23 15.84 -15.77
C LYS A 81 1.63 16.23 -15.29
N TRP A 82 1.93 16.08 -13.99
CA TRP A 82 3.29 16.28 -13.44
C TRP A 82 4.22 15.10 -13.73
N GLY A 83 3.68 13.97 -14.18
CA GLY A 83 4.43 12.75 -14.49
C GLY A 83 4.37 11.68 -13.39
N ALA A 84 3.35 11.70 -12.52
CA ALA A 84 3.09 10.61 -11.59
C ALA A 84 2.89 9.29 -12.35
N ASN A 85 3.48 8.21 -11.85
CA ASN A 85 3.37 6.89 -12.47
C ASN A 85 2.07 6.18 -12.09
N ALA A 86 1.55 6.52 -10.91
CA ALA A 86 0.36 5.95 -10.33
C ALA A 86 -0.36 7.00 -9.48
N VAL A 87 -1.66 6.82 -9.33
CA VAL A 87 -2.47 7.59 -8.38
C VAL A 87 -3.13 6.65 -7.39
N GLU A 88 -3.39 7.18 -6.20
CA GLU A 88 -4.10 6.45 -5.16
C GLU A 88 -5.24 7.27 -4.60
N ILE A 89 -6.43 6.68 -4.59
CA ILE A 89 -7.61 7.21 -3.92
C ILE A 89 -7.61 6.63 -2.52
N GLY A 90 -7.36 7.47 -1.51
CA GLY A 90 -7.42 7.01 -0.13
C GLY A 90 -6.19 7.31 0.71
N ASN A 91 -5.78 6.36 1.54
CA ASN A 91 -5.00 6.51 2.77
C ASN A 91 -5.83 7.23 3.84
N PHE A 92 -7.03 6.72 4.10
CA PHE A 92 -8.03 7.35 4.94
C PHE A 92 -7.63 7.41 6.43
N ASP A 93 -6.71 6.57 6.91
CA ASP A 93 -6.23 6.54 8.29
C ASP A 93 -5.85 7.95 8.82
N ALA A 94 -5.19 8.77 7.99
CA ALA A 94 -4.81 10.13 8.36
C ALA A 94 -6.01 11.09 8.44
N LEU A 95 -7.04 10.84 7.64
CA LEU A 95 -8.26 11.65 7.57
C LEU A 95 -9.23 11.29 8.70
N TYR A 96 -9.33 10.00 9.05
CA TYR A 96 -10.08 9.57 10.24
C TYR A 96 -9.55 10.21 11.52
N ALA A 97 -8.24 10.40 11.63
CA ALA A 97 -7.62 11.09 12.77
C ALA A 97 -8.06 12.58 12.88
N LYS A 98 -8.56 13.17 11.79
CA LYS A 98 -9.11 14.53 11.72
C LYS A 98 -10.63 14.58 11.87
N GLY A 99 -11.26 13.42 12.12
CA GLY A 99 -12.72 13.30 12.27
C GLY A 99 -13.50 13.18 10.96
N GLU A 100 -12.81 13.02 9.83
CA GLU A 100 -13.48 12.74 8.55
C GLU A 100 -13.93 11.26 8.49
N SER A 101 -14.96 10.97 7.71
CA SER A 101 -15.46 9.60 7.51
C SER A 101 -15.82 9.40 6.05
N PHE A 102 -15.46 8.24 5.51
CA PHE A 102 -15.71 7.88 4.12
C PHE A 102 -16.50 6.57 4.08
N GLY A 103 -17.69 6.62 3.49
CA GLY A 103 -18.45 5.42 3.17
C GLY A 103 -17.97 4.79 1.86
N THR A 104 -18.30 3.53 1.66
CA THR A 104 -17.96 2.79 0.42
C THR A 104 -18.54 3.45 -0.84
N ASP A 105 -19.73 4.03 -0.75
CA ASP A 105 -20.37 4.72 -1.88
C ASP A 105 -19.60 5.98 -2.26
N VAL A 106 -19.15 6.76 -1.28
CA VAL A 106 -18.35 7.97 -1.53
C VAL A 106 -17.03 7.61 -2.21
N VAL A 107 -16.37 6.54 -1.77
CA VAL A 107 -15.12 6.06 -2.38
C VAL A 107 -15.36 5.60 -3.81
N TYR A 108 -16.48 4.93 -4.08
CA TYR A 108 -16.85 4.52 -5.42
C TYR A 108 -17.08 5.71 -6.35
N GLU A 109 -17.81 6.75 -5.93
CA GLU A 109 -18.05 7.97 -6.70
C GLU A 109 -16.73 8.72 -7.00
N ILE A 110 -15.86 8.89 -6.01
CA ILE A 110 -14.52 9.47 -6.20
C ILE A 110 -13.73 8.67 -7.25
N THR A 111 -13.85 7.35 -7.22
CA THR A 111 -13.17 6.48 -8.17
C THR A 111 -13.72 6.63 -9.57
N LEU A 112 -15.04 6.65 -9.73
CA LEU A 112 -15.70 6.88 -11.04
C LEU A 112 -15.23 8.18 -11.67
N GLU A 113 -15.27 9.28 -10.92
CA GLU A 113 -14.83 10.59 -11.41
C GLU A 113 -13.33 10.56 -11.76
N THR A 114 -12.51 9.95 -10.92
CA THR A 114 -11.05 9.83 -11.17
C THR A 114 -10.80 9.05 -12.45
N MET A 115 -11.41 7.89 -12.63
CA MET A 115 -11.27 7.06 -13.83
C MET A 115 -11.70 7.81 -15.10
N SER A 116 -12.82 8.56 -15.04
CA SER A 116 -13.28 9.41 -16.15
C SER A 116 -12.24 10.48 -16.52
N LEU A 117 -11.66 11.17 -15.54
CA LEU A 117 -10.61 12.19 -15.78
C LEU A 117 -9.30 11.62 -16.30
N LEU A 118 -9.06 10.32 -16.08
CA LEU A 118 -7.88 9.59 -16.52
C LEU A 118 -8.11 8.79 -17.79
N GLU A 119 -9.29 8.86 -18.40
CA GLU A 119 -9.60 8.13 -19.63
C GLU A 119 -8.56 8.40 -20.73
N GLY A 120 -8.13 7.35 -21.43
CA GLY A 120 -7.10 7.41 -22.46
C GLY A 120 -5.66 7.59 -21.94
N LYS A 121 -5.46 7.67 -20.62
CA LYS A 121 -4.12 7.75 -20.00
C LYS A 121 -3.72 6.38 -19.44
N ASN A 122 -2.50 5.97 -19.74
CA ASN A 122 -1.95 4.73 -19.17
C ASN A 122 -1.42 4.99 -17.75
N THR A 123 -2.34 5.28 -16.81
CA THR A 123 -2.04 5.58 -15.42
C THR A 123 -2.45 4.38 -14.56
N PHE A 124 -1.59 3.94 -13.68
CA PHE A 124 -1.91 2.90 -12.70
C PHE A 124 -2.77 3.48 -11.58
N VAL A 125 -3.92 2.88 -11.30
CA VAL A 125 -4.87 3.38 -10.30
C VAL A 125 -4.97 2.39 -9.13
N CYS A 126 -4.69 2.89 -7.94
CA CYS A 126 -4.90 2.19 -6.67
C CYS A 126 -6.08 2.81 -5.93
N VAL A 127 -6.91 2.00 -5.30
CA VAL A 127 -8.02 2.48 -4.46
C VAL A 127 -7.96 1.83 -3.09
N THR A 128 -7.97 2.64 -2.06
CA THR A 128 -8.07 2.19 -0.67
C THR A 128 -9.54 1.92 -0.33
N ILE A 129 -9.82 0.75 0.22
CA ILE A 129 -11.13 0.41 0.77
C ILE A 129 -11.19 0.86 2.23
N PRO A 130 -12.23 1.62 2.64
CA PRO A 130 -12.37 2.08 4.03
C PRO A 130 -12.39 0.93 5.03
N GLY A 131 -11.41 0.90 5.93
CA GLY A 131 -11.27 -0.18 6.92
C GLY A 131 -12.31 -0.17 8.04
N ASN A 132 -13.08 0.91 8.16
CA ASN A 132 -14.18 1.07 9.11
C ASN A 132 -15.56 0.60 8.57
N ALA A 133 -15.65 0.29 7.27
CA ALA A 133 -16.86 -0.24 6.68
C ALA A 133 -17.07 -1.72 7.07
N ASP A 134 -18.33 -2.18 7.05
CA ASP A 134 -18.64 -3.59 7.24
C ASP A 134 -17.95 -4.43 6.16
N ILE A 135 -17.50 -5.64 6.50
CA ILE A 135 -16.77 -6.50 5.57
C ILE A 135 -17.59 -6.84 4.32
N LYS A 136 -18.91 -6.94 4.45
CA LYS A 136 -19.80 -7.14 3.30
C LYS A 136 -19.74 -5.97 2.33
N ASP A 137 -19.79 -4.74 2.86
CA ASP A 137 -19.73 -3.52 2.05
C ASP A 137 -18.34 -3.34 1.43
N GLN A 138 -17.28 -3.73 2.13
CA GLN A 138 -15.92 -3.77 1.58
C GLN A 138 -15.82 -4.73 0.38
N ILE A 139 -16.40 -5.93 0.48
CA ILE A 139 -16.41 -6.93 -0.60
C ILE A 139 -17.23 -6.42 -1.81
N GLU A 140 -18.37 -5.80 -1.57
CA GLU A 140 -19.19 -5.22 -2.64
C GLU A 140 -18.47 -4.08 -3.37
N LEU A 141 -17.81 -3.18 -2.61
CA LEU A 141 -16.96 -2.15 -3.20
C LEU A 141 -15.81 -2.75 -4.00
N ALA A 142 -15.10 -3.74 -3.46
CA ALA A 142 -13.98 -4.39 -4.15
C ALA A 142 -14.40 -4.96 -5.52
N LYS A 143 -15.56 -5.61 -5.60
CA LYS A 143 -16.11 -6.14 -6.86
C LYS A 143 -16.46 -5.02 -7.85
N LYS A 144 -17.04 -3.93 -7.38
CA LYS A 144 -17.34 -2.76 -8.22
C LYS A 144 -16.07 -2.13 -8.78
N LEU A 145 -15.01 -2.01 -7.95
CA LEU A 145 -13.70 -1.48 -8.35
C LEU A 145 -13.01 -2.39 -9.39
N GLU A 146 -13.07 -3.70 -9.22
CA GLU A 146 -12.57 -4.67 -10.18
C GLU A 146 -13.27 -4.53 -11.53
N LEU A 147 -14.61 -4.43 -11.56
CA LEU A 147 -15.39 -4.22 -12.78
C LEU A 147 -15.09 -2.87 -13.45
N LEU A 148 -14.75 -1.84 -12.67
CA LEU A 148 -14.38 -0.53 -13.18
C LEU A 148 -12.97 -0.50 -13.79
N GLY A 149 -12.16 -1.54 -13.58
CA GLY A 149 -10.82 -1.67 -14.15
C GLY A 149 -9.72 -0.98 -13.32
N VAL A 150 -9.92 -0.86 -12.00
CA VAL A 150 -8.87 -0.43 -11.06
C VAL A 150 -7.73 -1.46 -11.06
N ASP A 151 -6.48 -1.00 -10.98
CA ASP A 151 -5.30 -1.88 -11.07
C ASP A 151 -4.92 -2.55 -9.75
N LEU A 152 -5.25 -1.94 -8.60
CA LEU A 152 -4.85 -2.39 -7.28
C LEU A 152 -5.85 -1.91 -6.23
N ILE A 153 -6.23 -2.81 -5.32
CA ILE A 153 -6.98 -2.46 -4.12
C ILE A 153 -6.03 -2.40 -2.93
N GLN A 154 -6.12 -1.34 -2.13
CA GLN A 154 -5.46 -1.26 -0.85
C GLN A 154 -6.46 -1.51 0.28
N THR A 155 -6.12 -2.41 1.21
CA THR A 155 -6.89 -2.60 2.43
C THR A 155 -6.37 -1.72 3.54
N GLU A 156 -7.27 -1.24 4.37
CA GLU A 156 -6.96 -0.61 5.65
C GLU A 156 -7.59 -1.41 6.79
N GLY A 157 -7.02 -1.27 7.98
CA GLY A 157 -7.61 -1.76 9.21
C GLY A 157 -7.89 -0.58 10.14
N MET A 158 -9.07 -0.56 10.75
CA MET A 158 -9.32 0.41 11.81
C MET A 158 -8.41 0.11 12.99
N LYS A 159 -7.60 1.09 13.40
CA LYS A 159 -6.76 0.94 14.60
C LYS A 159 -7.66 0.72 15.81
N PRO A 160 -7.43 -0.33 16.61
CA PRO A 160 -8.18 -0.51 17.84
C PRO A 160 -7.98 0.73 18.73
N GLN A 161 -9.08 1.37 19.14
CA GLN A 161 -9.00 2.48 20.08
C GLN A 161 -8.46 1.97 21.42
N GLY A 162 -7.50 2.71 21.98
CA GLY A 162 -7.00 2.41 23.34
C GLY A 162 -6.01 1.25 23.44
N VAL A 163 -5.38 0.79 22.36
CA VAL A 163 -4.28 -0.19 22.43
C VAL A 163 -3.16 0.38 23.29
N LYS A 164 -3.03 -0.15 24.52
CA LYS A 164 -1.98 0.22 25.49
C LYS A 164 -0.83 -0.81 25.54
N THR A 165 -0.88 -1.85 24.71
CA THR A 165 0.13 -2.90 24.66
C THR A 165 1.38 -2.41 23.94
N VAL A 166 2.53 -2.97 24.29
CA VAL A 166 3.85 -2.67 23.70
C VAL A 166 4.46 -3.93 23.08
N GLY A 167 5.47 -3.76 22.24
CA GLY A 167 6.21 -4.87 21.63
C GLY A 167 5.42 -5.63 20.57
N ALA A 168 5.74 -6.92 20.37
CA ALA A 168 5.19 -7.76 19.32
C ALA A 168 3.65 -7.87 19.36
N LYS A 169 3.06 -7.90 20.54
CA LYS A 169 1.60 -7.95 20.72
C LYS A 169 0.93 -6.71 20.13
N ALA A 170 1.46 -5.52 20.43
CA ALA A 170 0.92 -4.27 19.88
C ALA A 170 1.00 -4.22 18.35
N LEU A 171 2.09 -4.72 17.77
CA LEU A 171 2.25 -4.82 16.32
C LEU A 171 1.20 -5.72 15.68
N LEU A 172 0.94 -6.89 16.30
CA LEU A 172 -0.08 -7.83 15.82
C LEU A 172 -1.48 -7.23 15.94
N GLU A 173 -1.83 -6.65 17.07
CA GLU A 173 -3.13 -6.02 17.31
C GLU A 173 -3.40 -4.88 16.32
N THR A 174 -2.38 -4.07 15.99
CA THR A 174 -2.51 -2.97 15.04
C THR A 174 -2.75 -3.45 13.59
N ALA A 175 -2.14 -4.57 13.20
CA ALA A 175 -2.26 -5.13 11.86
C ALA A 175 -3.46 -6.09 11.70
N GLN A 176 -4.08 -6.54 12.78
CA GLN A 176 -5.06 -7.62 12.79
C GLN A 176 -6.23 -7.36 11.83
N ALA A 177 -6.84 -6.17 11.91
CA ALA A 177 -7.99 -5.83 11.07
C ALA A 177 -7.59 -5.78 9.58
N THR A 178 -6.46 -5.15 9.26
CA THR A 178 -5.92 -5.10 7.89
C THR A 178 -5.69 -6.49 7.31
N ILE A 179 -5.08 -7.39 8.07
CA ILE A 179 -4.80 -8.76 7.63
C ILE A 179 -6.10 -9.55 7.44
N GLY A 180 -7.08 -9.37 8.34
CA GLY A 180 -8.40 -9.98 8.22
C GLY A 180 -9.15 -9.51 6.97
N ASN A 181 -9.20 -8.19 6.73
CA ASN A 181 -9.81 -7.61 5.54
C ASN A 181 -9.10 -8.10 4.26
N THR A 182 -7.77 -8.16 4.27
CA THR A 182 -6.98 -8.70 3.14
C THR A 182 -7.37 -10.15 2.84
N LEU A 183 -7.47 -11.00 3.87
CA LEU A 183 -7.82 -12.40 3.71
C LEU A 183 -9.21 -12.56 3.06
N GLU A 184 -10.20 -11.81 3.55
CA GLU A 184 -11.55 -11.89 3.00
C GLU A 184 -11.63 -11.34 1.57
N LEU A 185 -11.08 -10.14 1.32
CA LEU A 185 -11.12 -9.56 -0.02
C LEU A 185 -10.38 -10.40 -1.06
N SER A 186 -9.25 -11.00 -0.70
CA SER A 186 -8.46 -11.85 -1.61
C SER A 186 -9.19 -13.12 -2.08
N ARG A 187 -10.27 -13.50 -1.43
CA ARG A 187 -11.14 -14.63 -1.80
C ARG A 187 -12.27 -14.25 -2.74
N HIS A 188 -12.55 -12.96 -2.86
CA HIS A 188 -13.75 -12.47 -3.56
C HIS A 188 -13.44 -11.73 -4.85
N VAL A 189 -12.19 -11.30 -5.07
CA VAL A 189 -11.75 -10.58 -6.27
C VAL A 189 -10.43 -11.14 -6.81
N SER A 190 -10.18 -10.94 -8.10
CA SER A 190 -8.94 -11.37 -8.78
C SER A 190 -7.92 -10.24 -8.90
N ILE A 191 -8.34 -9.00 -8.76
CA ILE A 191 -7.47 -7.82 -8.75
C ILE A 191 -6.44 -7.93 -7.60
N PRO A 192 -5.17 -7.56 -7.81
CA PRO A 192 -4.17 -7.56 -6.74
C PRO A 192 -4.60 -6.76 -5.53
N ILE A 193 -4.26 -7.25 -4.33
CA ILE A 193 -4.55 -6.57 -3.06
C ILE A 193 -3.24 -6.19 -2.37
N MET A 194 -3.18 -4.96 -1.87
CA MET A 194 -2.13 -4.45 -1.02
C MET A 194 -2.64 -4.29 0.41
N SER A 195 -1.98 -4.94 1.37
CA SER A 195 -2.27 -4.72 2.79
C SER A 195 -1.56 -3.46 3.28
N ALA A 196 -2.29 -2.49 3.79
CA ALA A 196 -1.72 -1.30 4.42
C ALA A 196 -2.40 -1.03 5.77
N SER A 197 -1.86 -0.06 6.54
CA SER A 197 -2.25 0.21 7.93
C SER A 197 -1.75 -0.84 8.93
N GLY A 198 -0.89 -0.40 9.83
CA GLY A 198 -0.31 -1.23 10.89
C GLY A 198 0.73 -2.26 10.43
N ILE A 199 1.13 -2.26 9.18
CA ILE A 199 2.10 -3.20 8.63
C ILE A 199 3.54 -2.82 9.05
N SER A 200 4.30 -3.84 9.45
CA SER A 200 5.70 -3.78 9.90
C SER A 200 6.48 -4.98 9.36
N ALA A 201 7.79 -5.05 9.60
CA ALA A 201 8.59 -6.22 9.22
C ALA A 201 8.05 -7.53 9.81
N GLN A 202 7.51 -7.48 11.03
CA GLN A 202 6.96 -8.64 11.74
C GLN A 202 5.62 -9.12 11.15
N THR A 203 4.78 -8.19 10.67
CA THR A 203 3.44 -8.51 10.16
C THR A 203 3.38 -8.66 8.64
N THR A 204 4.41 -8.21 7.92
CA THR A 204 4.51 -8.36 6.46
C THR A 204 4.35 -9.82 5.97
N PRO A 205 5.00 -10.83 6.57
CA PRO A 205 4.80 -12.22 6.14
C PRO A 205 3.36 -12.70 6.31
N LEU A 206 2.65 -12.22 7.34
CA LEU A 206 1.24 -12.55 7.60
C LEU A 206 0.32 -11.92 6.56
N ALA A 207 0.58 -10.67 6.16
CA ALA A 207 -0.18 -10.01 5.09
C ALA A 207 -0.09 -10.78 3.76
N PHE A 208 1.11 -11.22 3.37
CA PHE A 208 1.27 -12.05 2.17
C PHE A 208 0.65 -13.45 2.32
N ALA A 209 0.67 -14.05 3.52
CA ALA A 209 0.00 -15.32 3.79
C ALA A 209 -1.53 -15.18 3.71
N ALA A 210 -2.08 -14.00 4.04
CA ALA A 210 -3.49 -13.66 3.89
C ALA A 210 -3.92 -13.37 2.44
N GLY A 211 -3.00 -13.44 1.47
CA GLY A 211 -3.32 -13.28 0.04
C GLY A 211 -2.86 -11.95 -0.58
N ALA A 212 -2.22 -11.07 0.18
CA ALA A 212 -1.69 -9.83 -0.39
C ALA A 212 -0.70 -10.07 -1.54
N SER A 213 -0.72 -9.22 -2.55
CA SER A 213 0.27 -9.10 -3.61
C SER A 213 1.32 -8.02 -3.30
N ALA A 214 0.98 -7.11 -2.37
CA ALA A 214 1.82 -6.03 -1.91
C ALA A 214 1.56 -5.70 -0.44
N VAL A 215 2.48 -4.95 0.14
CA VAL A 215 2.28 -4.26 1.43
C VAL A 215 2.56 -2.77 1.29
N GLY A 216 1.73 -1.94 1.94
CA GLY A 216 1.92 -0.52 2.11
C GLY A 216 2.39 -0.24 3.55
N VAL A 217 3.52 0.44 3.72
CA VAL A 217 4.10 0.71 5.03
C VAL A 217 4.26 2.21 5.23
N GLY A 218 3.49 2.77 6.15
CA GLY A 218 3.53 4.18 6.54
C GLY A 218 4.26 4.39 7.86
N SER A 219 3.52 4.39 8.96
CA SER A 219 3.97 4.83 10.29
C SER A 219 5.19 4.08 10.85
N ALA A 220 5.43 2.84 10.42
CA ALA A 220 6.63 2.10 10.81
C ALA A 220 7.93 2.71 10.23
N VAL A 221 7.82 3.56 9.20
CA VAL A 221 8.96 4.22 8.54
C VAL A 221 8.90 5.73 8.71
N ASN A 222 7.77 6.37 8.33
CA ASN A 222 7.70 7.83 8.22
C ASN A 222 7.68 8.58 9.57
N LYS A 223 7.52 7.86 10.69
CA LYS A 223 7.58 8.40 12.06
C LYS A 223 8.94 8.22 12.73
N LEU A 224 9.92 7.64 12.05
CA LEU A 224 11.29 7.54 12.56
C LEU A 224 12.03 8.87 12.39
N ASP A 225 12.94 9.17 13.30
CA ASP A 225 13.61 10.47 13.34
C ASP A 225 14.72 10.59 12.30
N THR A 226 15.46 9.50 12.09
CA THR A 226 16.64 9.50 11.23
C THR A 226 16.45 8.70 9.94
N GLN A 227 17.09 9.15 8.87
CA GLN A 227 17.09 8.43 7.60
C GLN A 227 17.73 7.03 7.72
N ILE A 228 18.71 6.85 8.61
CA ILE A 228 19.38 5.55 8.83
C ILE A 228 18.40 4.55 9.41
N GLU A 229 17.60 4.94 10.40
CA GLU A 229 16.54 4.10 10.99
C GLU A 229 15.49 3.73 9.94
N MET A 230 15.07 4.71 9.12
CA MET A 230 14.13 4.46 8.01
C MET A 230 14.70 3.42 7.02
N VAL A 231 15.96 3.56 6.60
CA VAL A 231 16.62 2.62 5.68
C VAL A 231 16.70 1.23 6.29
N ALA A 232 17.13 1.13 7.56
CA ALA A 232 17.21 -0.15 8.25
C ALA A 232 15.85 -0.83 8.35
N THR A 233 14.81 -0.07 8.66
CA THR A 233 13.44 -0.59 8.76
C THR A 233 12.91 -1.07 7.39
N VAL A 234 13.11 -0.28 6.33
CA VAL A 234 12.72 -0.71 4.97
C VAL A 234 13.46 -1.99 4.56
N ARG A 235 14.76 -2.10 4.84
CA ARG A 235 15.54 -3.32 4.57
C ARG A 235 15.02 -4.53 5.35
N ASN A 236 14.64 -4.35 6.61
CA ASN A 236 14.05 -5.43 7.41
C ASN A 236 12.72 -5.91 6.81
N ILE A 237 11.88 -5.00 6.33
CA ILE A 237 10.63 -5.34 5.64
C ILE A 237 10.93 -6.12 4.35
N VAL A 238 11.86 -5.65 3.53
CA VAL A 238 12.27 -6.34 2.28
C VAL A 238 12.84 -7.72 2.58
N ALA A 239 13.68 -7.85 3.61
CA ALA A 239 14.27 -9.13 4.02
C ALA A 239 13.21 -10.12 4.50
N SER A 240 12.17 -9.68 5.22
CA SER A 240 11.08 -10.54 5.69
C SER A 240 10.31 -11.22 4.54
N VAL A 241 10.15 -10.52 3.41
CA VAL A 241 9.53 -11.09 2.20
C VAL A 241 10.46 -12.09 1.52
N SER A 242 11.74 -11.80 1.44
CA SER A 242 12.74 -12.67 0.82
C SER A 242 12.90 -14.00 1.57
N GLN A 243 12.94 -13.96 2.90
CA GLN A 243 12.99 -15.15 3.74
C GLN A 243 11.76 -16.04 3.57
N ARG A 244 10.55 -15.47 3.53
CA ARG A 244 9.33 -16.21 3.24
C ARG A 244 9.41 -16.94 1.90
N ASN A 245 9.89 -16.29 0.87
CA ASN A 245 9.98 -16.86 -0.47
C ASN A 245 11.00 -18.02 -0.55
N SER A 246 12.08 -17.99 0.25
CA SER A 246 13.04 -19.09 0.34
C SER A 246 12.45 -20.29 1.05
N LEU A 247 11.79 -20.08 2.20
CA LEU A 247 11.10 -21.14 2.95
C LEU A 247 10.00 -21.82 2.13
N ASN A 248 9.19 -21.05 1.40
CA ASN A 248 8.15 -21.60 0.54
C ASN A 248 8.73 -22.46 -0.60
N ARG A 249 9.87 -22.07 -1.18
CA ARG A 249 10.56 -22.88 -2.21
C ARG A 249 11.14 -24.17 -1.65
N GLU A 250 11.71 -24.10 -0.47
CA GLU A 250 12.25 -25.28 0.23
C GLU A 250 11.12 -26.25 0.59
N TYR A 251 10.03 -25.76 1.15
CA TYR A 251 8.84 -26.56 1.44
C TYR A 251 8.28 -27.23 0.17
N ALA A 252 8.13 -26.48 -0.92
CA ALA A 252 7.63 -27.03 -2.19
C ALA A 252 8.58 -28.06 -2.81
N ARG A 253 9.90 -27.95 -2.62
CA ARG A 253 10.88 -28.95 -3.03
C ARG A 253 10.70 -30.23 -2.20
N ASN A 254 10.68 -30.09 -0.88
CA ASN A 254 10.57 -31.22 0.05
C ASN A 254 9.26 -31.99 -0.14
N THR A 255 8.14 -31.30 -0.40
CA THR A 255 6.83 -31.95 -0.66
C THR A 255 6.80 -32.70 -2.00
N LYS A 256 7.51 -32.21 -3.02
CA LYS A 256 7.68 -32.96 -4.30
C LYS A 256 8.55 -34.19 -4.11
N GLU A 257 9.66 -34.09 -3.38
CA GLU A 257 10.55 -35.20 -3.08
C GLU A 257 9.85 -36.30 -2.24
N LEU A 258 8.93 -35.90 -1.35
CA LEU A 258 8.11 -36.80 -0.53
C LEU A 258 6.88 -37.36 -1.27
N GLY A 259 6.65 -36.99 -2.53
CA GLY A 259 5.50 -37.47 -3.32
C GLY A 259 4.13 -37.04 -2.80
N MET A 260 4.07 -35.99 -1.97
CA MET A 260 2.84 -35.47 -1.33
C MET A 260 2.04 -34.53 -2.23
N LEU A 261 2.58 -34.14 -3.38
CA LEU A 261 1.86 -33.34 -4.40
C LEU A 261 1.85 -34.19 -5.70
N LYS A 262 0.65 -34.65 -6.07
CA LYS A 262 0.36 -35.15 -7.41
C LYS A 262 -0.06 -34.05 -8.34
#